data_fcda4769f1e84d7dd226e2be77bd77c6
#
_entry.id   fcda4769f1e84d7dd226e2be77bd77c6
#
_cell.length_a   1.000
_cell.length_b   1.000
_cell.length_c   1.000
_cell.angle_alpha   90.00
_cell.angle_beta   90.00
_cell.angle_gamma   90.00
#
_symmetry.space_group_name_H-M   'P 1'
#
loop_
_entity.id
_entity.type
_entity.pdbx_description
1 polymer ?
#
loop_
_entity_poly.entity_id
_entity_poly.type
_entity_poly.pdbx_seq_one_letter_code
_entity_poly.pdbx_strand_id
1 'polypeptide(L)'
;MKLYKLKNIKGLEELEGYTIDKEGNIYTHFYKTSDGVSFYQHLSDRPIRKLKPRKDNRGYLKISVKNKYLSIHRLLAEIFIPNPHNKEQVNHINGIKDDNRLENLEWCTNRENRIHAIENGLMDNIPYGISQYTKEGLHVRDYDTCLEAIEHLGLDKGASGNIGRCIRGKRKTAYGYVWKSI
;
A
#
# COMPACT_ATOMS: atom_id res chain seq x y z
N MET A 1 29.50 1.89 3.17
CA MET A 1 28.05 1.96 2.86
C MET A 1 27.80 1.12 1.62
N LYS A 2 26.92 0.12 1.69
CA LYS A 2 26.56 -0.71 0.53
C LYS A 2 25.36 -0.08 -0.18
N LEU A 3 25.47 0.14 -1.50
CA LEU A 3 24.46 0.78 -2.33
C LEU A 3 23.87 -0.23 -3.31
N TYR A 4 22.56 -0.17 -3.51
CA TYR A 4 21.79 -1.04 -4.39
C TYR A 4 21.19 -0.22 -5.53
N LYS A 5 21.38 -0.67 -6.78
CA LYS A 5 20.94 0.05 -7.97
C LYS A 5 19.43 -0.06 -8.14
N LEU A 6 18.71 1.07 -8.25
CA LEU A 6 17.26 1.08 -8.45
C LEU A 6 16.84 0.45 -9.78
N LYS A 7 17.67 0.53 -10.82
CA LYS A 7 17.40 -0.10 -12.12
C LYS A 7 17.23 -1.64 -12.06
N ASN A 8 17.69 -2.27 -10.98
CA ASN A 8 17.56 -3.72 -10.82
C ASN A 8 16.19 -4.14 -10.25
N ILE A 9 15.33 -3.18 -9.91
CA ILE A 9 13.97 -3.41 -9.47
C ILE A 9 13.07 -3.46 -10.70
N LYS A 10 12.22 -4.46 -10.81
CA LYS A 10 11.26 -4.62 -11.90
C LYS A 10 10.39 -3.37 -12.07
N GLY A 11 10.33 -2.82 -13.29
CA GLY A 11 9.58 -1.61 -13.60
C GLY A 11 10.32 -0.30 -13.27
N LEU A 12 11.60 -0.37 -12.87
CA LEU A 12 12.46 0.79 -12.60
C LEU A 12 13.76 0.76 -13.42
N GLU A 13 13.79 0.01 -14.52
CA GLU A 13 14.98 -0.20 -15.37
C GLU A 13 15.55 1.12 -15.90
N GLU A 14 14.70 2.12 -16.12
CA GLU A 14 15.11 3.45 -16.58
C GLU A 14 15.78 4.31 -15.49
N LEU A 15 15.77 3.85 -14.23
CA LEU A 15 16.40 4.57 -13.12
C LEU A 15 17.89 4.25 -12.95
N GLU A 16 18.60 4.10 -14.06
CA GLU A 16 20.05 4.04 -14.03
C GLU A 16 20.65 5.31 -13.41
N GLY A 17 21.72 5.15 -12.64
CA GLY A 17 22.37 6.25 -11.92
C GLY A 17 21.66 6.68 -10.63
N TYR A 18 20.73 5.87 -10.14
CA TYR A 18 20.14 6.04 -8.81
C TYR A 18 20.36 4.79 -7.95
N THR A 19 20.69 5.00 -6.68
CA THR A 19 20.94 3.93 -5.72
C THR A 19 20.23 4.21 -4.41
N ILE A 20 20.02 3.14 -3.63
CA ILE A 20 19.44 3.19 -2.29
C ILE A 20 20.33 2.42 -1.31
N ASP A 21 20.41 2.87 -0.07
CA ASP A 21 20.99 2.11 1.05
C ASP A 21 19.92 1.37 1.87
N LYS A 22 20.35 0.62 2.88
CA LYS A 22 19.43 -0.12 3.77
C LYS A 22 18.58 0.77 4.66
N GLU A 23 19.00 1.98 4.91
CA GLU A 23 18.30 3.00 5.67
C GLU A 23 17.25 3.75 4.85
N GLY A 24 17.12 3.42 3.54
CA GLY A 24 16.15 4.04 2.63
C GLY A 24 16.60 5.38 2.08
N ASN A 25 17.88 5.74 2.24
CA ASN A 25 18.42 6.94 1.62
C ASN A 25 18.68 6.68 0.15
N ILE A 26 18.19 7.59 -0.70
CA ILE A 26 18.34 7.50 -2.15
C ILE A 26 19.37 8.52 -2.60
N TYR A 27 20.24 8.06 -3.47
CA TYR A 27 21.35 8.85 -4.00
C TYR A 27 21.28 8.92 -5.52
N THR A 28 21.71 10.08 -6.06
CA THR A 28 21.96 10.24 -7.50
C THR A 28 23.46 10.19 -7.79
N HIS A 29 23.80 9.52 -8.88
CA HIS A 29 25.14 9.47 -9.46
C HIS A 29 25.29 10.43 -10.66
N PHE A 30 24.27 11.27 -10.88
CA PHE A 30 24.32 12.32 -11.89
C PHE A 30 24.65 13.65 -11.27
N TYR A 31 25.45 14.43 -11.97
CA TYR A 31 25.60 15.86 -11.70
C TYR A 31 25.10 16.66 -12.90
N LYS A 32 24.69 17.88 -12.62
CA LYS A 32 24.32 18.85 -13.65
C LYS A 32 25.48 19.80 -13.85
N THR A 33 25.97 19.91 -15.08
CA THR A 33 26.84 21.01 -15.48
C THR A 33 25.98 22.13 -16.03
N SER A 34 26.13 23.34 -15.51
CA SER A 34 25.42 24.52 -15.99
C SER A 34 26.34 25.28 -16.96
N ASP A 35 26.19 25.06 -18.22
CA ASP A 35 26.71 25.88 -19.29
C ASP A 35 25.65 26.81 -19.91
N GLY A 36 24.61 27.07 -19.12
CA GLY A 36 23.56 28.06 -19.41
C GLY A 36 22.43 27.60 -20.34
N VAL A 37 22.57 26.52 -21.11
CA VAL A 37 21.54 26.11 -22.09
C VAL A 37 21.25 24.62 -22.12
N SER A 38 22.17 23.76 -21.70
CA SER A 38 21.98 22.30 -21.74
C SER A 38 22.33 21.65 -20.41
N PHE A 39 21.42 20.77 -19.94
CA PHE A 39 21.65 19.96 -18.77
C PHE A 39 22.32 18.66 -19.21
N TYR A 40 23.64 18.59 -19.12
CA TYR A 40 24.34 17.32 -19.24
C TYR A 40 24.26 16.56 -17.91
N GLN A 41 23.76 15.32 -17.96
CA GLN A 41 23.84 14.41 -16.83
C GLN A 41 25.02 13.49 -17.05
N HIS A 42 25.98 13.53 -16.16
CA HIS A 42 27.14 12.67 -16.22
C HIS A 42 27.02 11.58 -15.16
N LEU A 43 27.15 10.32 -15.56
CA LEU A 43 27.14 9.20 -14.63
C LEU A 43 28.50 9.16 -13.90
N SER A 44 28.45 9.11 -12.57
CA SER A 44 29.62 8.99 -11.71
C SER A 44 29.61 7.64 -10.99
N ASP A 45 30.79 7.06 -10.75
CA ASP A 45 30.94 5.83 -9.98
C ASP A 45 30.67 6.02 -8.47
N ARG A 46 30.71 7.27 -8.01
CA ARG A 46 30.39 7.64 -6.62
C ARG A 46 29.08 8.41 -6.56
N PRO A 47 28.26 8.19 -5.49
CA PRO A 47 27.06 8.98 -5.31
C PRO A 47 27.43 10.44 -5.09
N ILE A 48 26.81 11.32 -5.88
CA ILE A 48 27.09 12.75 -5.87
C ILE A 48 26.27 13.45 -4.80
N ARG A 49 25.00 13.01 -4.67
CA ARG A 49 24.07 13.70 -3.81
C ARG A 49 23.01 12.73 -3.24
N LYS A 50 22.74 12.87 -1.93
CA LYS A 50 21.57 12.29 -1.29
C LYS A 50 20.33 13.10 -1.65
N LEU A 51 19.27 12.43 -2.09
CA LEU A 51 17.99 13.07 -2.39
C LEU A 51 17.16 13.22 -1.13
N LYS A 52 16.38 14.32 -1.03
CA LYS A 52 15.51 14.58 0.12
C LYS A 52 14.13 13.99 -0.15
N PRO A 53 13.65 13.05 0.67
CA PRO A 53 12.29 12.56 0.57
C PRO A 53 11.28 13.61 1.06
N ARG A 54 10.02 13.45 0.66
CA ARG A 54 8.89 14.25 1.13
C ARG A 54 7.80 13.33 1.65
N LYS A 55 7.08 13.75 2.68
CA LYS A 55 5.86 13.06 3.13
C LYS A 55 4.73 13.36 2.15
N ASP A 56 3.99 12.34 1.76
CA ASP A 56 2.72 12.53 1.06
C ASP A 56 1.57 12.85 2.05
N ASN A 57 0.39 13.14 1.53
CA ASN A 57 -0.80 13.47 2.33
C ASN A 57 -1.25 12.36 3.28
N ARG A 58 -0.75 11.14 3.08
CA ARG A 58 -1.05 9.98 3.91
C ARG A 58 0.05 9.71 4.95
N GLY A 59 1.14 10.48 4.93
CA GLY A 59 2.28 10.36 5.86
C GLY A 59 3.43 9.47 5.38
N TYR A 60 3.36 8.89 4.18
CA TYR A 60 4.44 8.06 3.64
C TYR A 60 5.58 8.89 3.07
N LEU A 61 6.81 8.45 3.30
CA LEU A 61 7.98 9.06 2.66
C LEU A 61 8.09 8.64 1.19
N LYS A 62 8.12 9.63 0.31
CA LYS A 62 8.28 9.46 -1.14
C LYS A 62 9.45 10.27 -1.66
N ILE A 63 10.00 9.81 -2.77
CA ILE A 63 11.04 10.50 -3.54
C ILE A 63 10.55 10.70 -4.97
N SER A 64 10.85 11.85 -5.54
CA SER A 64 10.60 12.13 -6.96
C SER A 64 11.89 11.92 -7.74
N VAL A 65 11.86 11.01 -8.73
CA VAL A 65 12.98 10.67 -9.60
C VAL A 65 12.47 10.48 -11.03
N LYS A 66 12.99 11.24 -11.99
CA LYS A 66 12.58 11.15 -13.41
C LYS A 66 11.06 11.13 -13.60
N ASN A 67 10.35 12.06 -12.97
CA ASN A 67 8.88 12.18 -13.02
C ASN A 67 8.10 11.01 -12.40
N LYS A 68 8.78 10.09 -11.71
CA LYS A 68 8.15 9.05 -10.89
C LYS A 68 8.17 9.42 -9.41
N TYR A 69 7.08 9.12 -8.71
CA TYR A 69 6.97 9.22 -7.26
C TYR A 69 7.11 7.84 -6.65
N LEU A 70 8.25 7.56 -6.04
CA LEU A 70 8.58 6.25 -5.47
C LEU A 70 8.40 6.28 -3.95
N SER A 71 7.71 5.30 -3.41
CA SER A 71 7.54 5.12 -1.97
C SER A 71 8.75 4.39 -1.39
N ILE A 72 9.43 4.98 -0.40
CA ILE A 72 10.68 4.45 0.15
C ILE A 72 10.48 3.07 0.78
N HIS A 73 9.43 2.87 1.59
CA HIS A 73 9.13 1.57 2.20
C HIS A 73 8.95 0.46 1.15
N ARG A 74 8.34 0.75 -0.02
CA ARG A 74 8.20 -0.23 -1.08
C ARG A 74 9.52 -0.59 -1.73
N LEU A 75 10.37 0.40 -2.00
CA LEU A 75 11.72 0.14 -2.55
C LEU A 75 12.55 -0.73 -1.60
N LEU A 76 12.48 -0.46 -0.31
CA LEU A 76 13.17 -1.25 0.71
C LEU A 76 12.64 -2.68 0.77
N ALA A 77 11.31 -2.85 0.75
CA ALA A 77 10.71 -4.18 0.77
C ALA A 77 11.09 -4.99 -0.49
N GLU A 78 11.02 -4.39 -1.68
CA GLU A 78 11.40 -5.05 -2.95
C GLU A 78 12.87 -5.51 -2.98
N ILE A 79 13.77 -4.78 -2.33
CA ILE A 79 15.21 -5.12 -2.38
C ILE A 79 15.61 -6.07 -1.26
N PHE A 80 15.00 -5.93 -0.07
CA PHE A 80 15.56 -6.53 1.14
C PHE A 80 14.64 -7.54 1.83
N ILE A 81 13.35 -7.56 1.55
CA ILE A 81 12.39 -8.43 2.22
C ILE A 81 11.86 -9.48 1.24
N PRO A 82 12.12 -10.79 1.49
CA PRO A 82 11.58 -11.85 0.64
C PRO A 82 10.06 -11.83 0.59
N ASN A 83 9.50 -12.04 -0.61
CA ASN A 83 8.05 -12.11 -0.84
C ASN A 83 7.66 -13.40 -1.57
N PRO A 84 7.82 -14.58 -0.93
CA PRO A 84 7.56 -15.86 -1.59
C PRO A 84 6.09 -16.09 -1.96
N HIS A 85 5.18 -15.37 -1.32
CA HIS A 85 3.74 -15.47 -1.55
C HIS A 85 3.18 -14.38 -2.46
N ASN A 86 4.04 -13.55 -3.08
CA ASN A 86 3.65 -12.46 -3.97
C ASN A 86 2.59 -11.52 -3.35
N LYS A 87 2.71 -11.21 -2.07
CA LYS A 87 1.80 -10.28 -1.38
C LYS A 87 1.95 -8.87 -1.96
N GLU A 88 0.84 -8.16 -2.11
CA GLU A 88 0.78 -6.92 -2.90
C GLU A 88 1.13 -5.65 -2.11
N GLN A 89 1.02 -5.71 -0.78
CA GLN A 89 1.18 -4.54 0.07
C GLN A 89 2.38 -4.66 0.99
N VAL A 90 2.90 -3.51 1.37
CA VAL A 90 3.91 -3.37 2.42
C VAL A 90 3.28 -2.63 3.58
N ASN A 91 3.30 -3.25 4.75
CA ASN A 91 2.80 -2.71 5.99
C ASN A 91 3.94 -2.20 6.87
N HIS A 92 3.66 -1.18 7.70
CA HIS A 92 4.50 -0.75 8.81
C HIS A 92 3.98 -1.41 10.09
N ILE A 93 4.75 -2.33 10.66
CA ILE A 93 4.34 -3.16 11.82
C ILE A 93 3.90 -2.30 13.01
N ASN A 94 4.58 -1.18 13.25
CA ASN A 94 4.22 -0.24 14.33
C ASN A 94 3.18 0.82 13.93
N GLY A 95 2.64 0.77 12.70
CA GLY A 95 1.68 1.76 12.19
C GLY A 95 2.25 3.13 11.84
N ILE A 96 3.56 3.38 12.07
CA ILE A 96 4.23 4.67 11.80
C ILE A 96 4.75 4.69 10.37
N LYS A 97 4.07 5.41 9.49
CA LYS A 97 4.24 5.38 8.03
C LYS A 97 5.56 5.93 7.50
N ASP A 98 6.32 6.62 8.30
CA ASP A 98 7.66 7.14 7.97
C ASP A 98 8.80 6.43 8.70
N ASP A 99 8.49 5.43 9.52
CA ASP A 99 9.49 4.54 10.12
C ASP A 99 9.81 3.38 9.17
N ASN A 100 10.71 3.62 8.24
CA ASN A 100 11.08 2.69 7.18
C ASN A 100 12.23 1.75 7.55
N ARG A 101 12.51 1.52 8.83
CA ARG A 101 13.47 0.49 9.25
C ARG A 101 13.01 -0.87 8.74
N LEU A 102 13.93 -1.70 8.26
CA LEU A 102 13.61 -2.99 7.62
C LEU A 102 12.85 -3.93 8.57
N GLU A 103 13.21 -3.94 9.85
CA GLU A 103 12.54 -4.73 10.88
C GLU A 103 11.09 -4.28 11.15
N ASN A 104 10.72 -3.09 10.69
CA ASN A 104 9.38 -2.52 10.82
C ASN A 104 8.53 -2.69 9.55
N LEU A 105 9.06 -3.32 8.51
CA LEU A 105 8.37 -3.50 7.23
C LEU A 105 8.08 -4.98 6.97
N GLU A 106 6.88 -5.27 6.49
CA GLU A 106 6.49 -6.61 6.10
C GLU A 106 5.63 -6.61 4.84
N TRP A 107 5.73 -7.68 4.05
CA TRP A 107 4.78 -7.93 2.97
C TRP A 107 3.47 -8.46 3.55
N CYS A 108 2.36 -7.89 3.13
CA CYS A 108 1.02 -8.30 3.57
C CYS A 108 0.02 -8.30 2.41
N THR A 109 -1.04 -9.05 2.57
CA THR A 109 -2.24 -8.94 1.75
C THR A 109 -3.06 -7.72 2.16
N ASN A 110 -4.01 -7.33 1.33
CA ASN A 110 -4.96 -6.26 1.67
C ASN A 110 -5.75 -6.57 2.94
N ARG A 111 -6.10 -7.85 3.13
CA ARG A 111 -6.81 -8.35 4.32
C ARG A 111 -5.97 -8.20 5.58
N GLU A 112 -4.75 -8.72 5.58
CA GLU A 112 -3.82 -8.64 6.71
C GLU A 112 -3.54 -7.18 7.11
N ASN A 113 -3.29 -6.32 6.12
CA ASN A 113 -3.04 -4.90 6.37
C ASN A 113 -4.25 -4.19 7.01
N ARG A 114 -5.45 -4.56 6.59
CA ARG A 114 -6.68 -4.02 7.18
C ARG A 114 -6.90 -4.50 8.61
N ILE A 115 -6.72 -5.80 8.88
CA ILE A 115 -6.81 -6.36 10.24
C ILE A 115 -5.82 -5.64 11.15
N HIS A 116 -4.56 -5.55 10.74
CA HIS A 116 -3.52 -4.82 11.47
C HIS A 116 -3.93 -3.36 11.76
N ALA A 117 -4.52 -2.65 10.79
CA ALA A 117 -4.96 -1.27 10.98
C ALA A 117 -6.09 -1.14 12.01
N ILE A 118 -7.00 -2.13 12.08
CA ILE A 118 -8.07 -2.18 13.06
C ILE A 118 -7.51 -2.47 14.47
N GLU A 119 -6.68 -3.50 14.59
CA GLU A 119 -6.07 -3.92 15.87
C GLU A 119 -5.22 -2.84 16.51
N ASN A 120 -4.57 -2.00 15.68
CA ASN A 120 -3.76 -0.88 16.12
C ASN A 120 -4.53 0.46 16.23
N GLY A 121 -5.86 0.45 16.08
CA GLY A 121 -6.69 1.65 16.18
C GLY A 121 -6.43 2.71 15.10
N LEU A 122 -5.81 2.31 13.98
CA LEU A 122 -5.49 3.18 12.84
C LEU A 122 -6.68 3.32 11.88
N MET A 123 -7.68 2.50 12.04
CA MET A 123 -8.94 2.50 11.31
C MET A 123 -10.10 2.28 12.26
N ASP A 124 -11.23 2.95 12.01
CA ASP A 124 -12.48 2.59 12.66
C ASP A 124 -12.80 1.11 12.38
N ASN A 125 -13.28 0.43 13.40
CA ASN A 125 -13.68 -0.98 13.31
C ASN A 125 -14.88 -1.11 12.36
N ILE A 126 -14.62 -1.09 11.06
CA ILE A 126 -15.58 -1.57 10.07
C ILE A 126 -15.37 -3.08 10.02
N PRO A 127 -16.33 -3.86 10.51
CA PRO A 127 -16.16 -5.29 10.65
C PRO A 127 -15.67 -5.93 9.37
N TYR A 128 -14.66 -6.77 9.48
CA TYR A 128 -14.21 -7.62 8.39
C TYR A 128 -15.07 -8.87 8.41
N GLY A 129 -15.82 -9.02 7.36
CA GLY A 129 -16.82 -10.07 7.29
C GLY A 129 -18.23 -9.56 7.58
N ILE A 130 -19.14 -10.13 6.86
CA ILE A 130 -20.56 -9.85 7.00
C ILE A 130 -21.33 -11.15 6.96
N SER A 131 -22.33 -11.26 7.83
CA SER A 131 -23.25 -12.39 7.84
C SER A 131 -24.59 -12.00 7.23
N GLN A 132 -25.08 -12.86 6.37
CA GLN A 132 -26.39 -12.78 5.74
C GLN A 132 -27.39 -13.59 6.56
N TYR A 133 -28.55 -13.00 6.87
CA TYR A 133 -29.65 -13.64 7.57
C TYR A 133 -30.95 -13.48 6.79
N THR A 134 -31.85 -14.45 6.93
CA THR A 134 -33.25 -14.26 6.48
C THR A 134 -33.92 -13.17 7.33
N LYS A 135 -35.10 -12.71 6.92
CA LYS A 135 -35.87 -11.73 7.71
C LYS A 135 -36.33 -12.31 9.06
N GLU A 136 -36.45 -13.63 9.15
CA GLU A 136 -36.84 -14.40 10.33
C GLU A 136 -35.62 -14.61 11.27
N GLY A 137 -34.41 -14.20 10.86
CA GLY A 137 -33.20 -14.26 11.67
C GLY A 137 -32.38 -15.54 11.51
N LEU A 138 -32.69 -16.40 10.54
CA LEU A 138 -31.88 -17.60 10.25
C LEU A 138 -30.61 -17.19 9.52
N HIS A 139 -29.45 -17.68 9.99
CA HIS A 139 -28.17 -17.48 9.33
C HIS A 139 -28.17 -18.19 7.95
N VAL A 140 -27.73 -17.47 6.92
CA VAL A 140 -27.65 -17.99 5.55
C VAL A 140 -26.22 -18.26 5.17
N ARG A 141 -25.35 -17.23 5.27
CA ARG A 141 -23.95 -17.32 4.84
C ARG A 141 -23.13 -16.15 5.36
N ASP A 142 -21.82 -16.40 5.50
CA ASP A 142 -20.81 -15.39 5.79
C ASP A 142 -20.01 -15.04 4.52
N TYR A 143 -19.57 -13.79 4.42
CA TYR A 143 -18.76 -13.26 3.34
C TYR A 143 -17.63 -12.40 3.91
N ASP A 144 -16.47 -12.42 3.27
CA ASP A 144 -15.35 -11.57 3.66
C ASP A 144 -15.63 -10.08 3.38
N THR A 145 -16.42 -9.77 2.36
CA THR A 145 -16.71 -8.40 1.95
C THR A 145 -18.12 -8.22 1.40
N CYS A 146 -18.63 -6.99 1.42
CA CYS A 146 -19.87 -6.66 0.72
C CYS A 146 -19.79 -6.90 -0.80
N LEU A 147 -18.60 -6.83 -1.41
CA LEU A 147 -18.41 -7.11 -2.83
C LEU A 147 -18.64 -8.59 -3.14
N GLU A 148 -18.04 -9.48 -2.35
CA GLU A 148 -18.27 -10.92 -2.48
C GLU A 148 -19.75 -11.28 -2.35
N ALA A 149 -20.44 -10.67 -1.37
CA ALA A 149 -21.87 -10.91 -1.18
C ALA A 149 -22.71 -10.47 -2.41
N ILE A 150 -22.43 -9.32 -3.00
CA ILE A 150 -23.16 -8.86 -4.19
C ILE A 150 -22.84 -9.68 -5.44
N GLU A 151 -21.58 -10.13 -5.60
CA GLU A 151 -21.18 -11.04 -6.68
C GLU A 151 -21.94 -12.38 -6.57
N HIS A 152 -21.98 -12.95 -5.36
CA HIS A 152 -22.73 -14.18 -5.10
C HIS A 152 -24.24 -14.03 -5.35
N LEU A 153 -24.80 -12.84 -5.09
CA LEU A 153 -26.21 -12.53 -5.36
C LEU A 153 -26.47 -12.09 -6.82
N GLY A 154 -25.45 -12.04 -7.67
CA GLY A 154 -25.58 -11.59 -9.07
C GLY A 154 -25.96 -10.12 -9.21
N LEU A 155 -25.56 -9.27 -8.27
CA LEU A 155 -25.91 -7.84 -8.23
C LEU A 155 -24.78 -6.96 -8.74
N ASP A 156 -25.10 -5.77 -9.23
CA ASP A 156 -24.13 -4.78 -9.68
C ASP A 156 -23.26 -4.23 -8.51
N LYS A 157 -22.03 -3.80 -8.83
CA LYS A 157 -21.07 -3.26 -7.82
C LYS A 157 -21.64 -2.12 -6.98
N GLY A 158 -22.54 -1.30 -7.50
CA GLY A 158 -23.22 -0.24 -6.75
C GLY A 158 -24.14 -0.76 -5.61
N ALA A 159 -24.50 -2.03 -5.64
CA ALA A 159 -25.39 -2.66 -4.64
C ALA A 159 -24.75 -2.77 -3.25
N SER A 160 -23.41 -2.82 -3.14
CA SER A 160 -22.68 -2.98 -1.89
C SER A 160 -22.99 -1.88 -0.84
N GLY A 161 -23.27 -0.67 -1.30
CA GLY A 161 -23.64 0.45 -0.43
C GLY A 161 -24.92 0.21 0.39
N ASN A 162 -25.88 -0.56 -0.12
CA ASN A 162 -27.11 -0.89 0.62
C ASN A 162 -26.86 -1.92 1.72
N ILE A 163 -25.98 -2.91 1.48
CA ILE A 163 -25.53 -3.87 2.50
C ILE A 163 -24.83 -3.09 3.62
N GLY A 164 -23.89 -2.21 3.28
CA GLY A 164 -23.20 -1.38 4.24
C GLY A 164 -24.13 -0.46 5.06
N ARG A 165 -25.27 0.00 4.51
CA ARG A 165 -26.28 0.75 5.28
C ARG A 165 -27.01 -0.14 6.27
N CYS A 166 -27.25 -1.43 5.97
CA CYS A 166 -27.83 -2.39 6.91
C CYS A 166 -26.87 -2.62 8.08
N ILE A 167 -25.61 -2.89 7.80
CA ILE A 167 -24.57 -3.16 8.82
C ILE A 167 -24.44 -1.97 9.79
N ARG A 168 -24.52 -0.74 9.28
CA ARG A 168 -24.49 0.49 10.11
C ARG A 168 -25.82 0.87 10.77
N GLY A 169 -26.82 -0.02 10.73
CA GLY A 169 -28.14 0.23 11.31
C GLY A 169 -29.00 1.30 10.59
N LYS A 170 -28.52 1.84 9.46
CA LYS A 170 -29.22 2.88 8.69
C LYS A 170 -30.35 2.30 7.79
N ARG A 171 -30.45 0.99 7.69
CA ARG A 171 -31.44 0.26 6.92
C ARG A 171 -31.69 -1.10 7.57
N LYS A 172 -32.94 -1.55 7.62
CA LYS A 172 -33.28 -2.84 8.24
C LYS A 172 -32.88 -4.04 7.39
N THR A 173 -33.07 -3.95 6.08
CA THR A 173 -32.81 -5.06 5.15
C THR A 173 -32.26 -4.54 3.82
N ALA A 174 -31.48 -5.37 3.10
CA ALA A 174 -31.10 -5.14 1.71
C ALA A 174 -31.19 -6.45 0.94
N TYR A 175 -31.74 -6.36 -0.27
CA TYR A 175 -31.89 -7.51 -1.20
C TYR A 175 -32.59 -8.72 -0.57
N GLY A 176 -33.61 -8.45 0.26
CA GLY A 176 -34.41 -9.49 0.92
C GLY A 176 -33.83 -10.05 2.22
N TYR A 177 -32.63 -9.62 2.63
CA TYR A 177 -31.87 -10.15 3.77
C TYR A 177 -31.55 -9.10 4.83
N VAL A 178 -31.31 -9.56 6.05
CA VAL A 178 -30.69 -8.78 7.13
C VAL A 178 -29.19 -9.02 7.08
N TRP A 179 -28.41 -7.97 7.27
CA TRP A 179 -26.95 -8.00 7.18
C TRP A 179 -26.35 -7.50 8.49
N LYS A 180 -25.47 -8.28 9.05
CA LYS A 180 -24.72 -7.95 10.26
C LYS A 180 -23.23 -8.06 10.00
N SER A 181 -22.44 -7.37 10.79
CA SER A 181 -21.00 -7.60 10.87
C SER A 181 -20.69 -8.85 11.69
N ILE A 182 -19.65 -9.55 11.31
CA ILE A 182 -19.05 -10.64 12.11
C ILE A 182 -18.10 -10.02 13.13
#